data_cb04a72919163ae806678e7894ac228f
#
_entry.id   cb04a72919163ae806678e7894ac228f
#
_cell.length_a   1.000
_cell.length_b   1.000
_cell.length_c   1.000
_cell.angle_alpha   90.00
_cell.angle_beta   90.00
_cell.angle_gamma   90.00
#
_symmetry.space_group_name_H-M   'P 1'
#
loop_
_entity.id
_entity.type
_entity.pdbx_description
1 polymer ?
#
loop_
_entity_poly.entity_id
_entity_poly.type
_entity_poly.pdbx_seq_one_letter_code
_entity_poly.pdbx_strand_id
1 'polypeptide(L)'
;MTKKHDGRFGTIEAVKKIGISSERLRYWETAGIVNPEYIQCGMRRYRRFSKEDIDRAFLIKRLVDHEKYSLEGAIRKLKEK
;
A
#
# COMPACT_ATOMS: atom_id res chain seq x y z
N MET A 1 -11.35 -4.09 24.15
CA MET A 1 -11.17 -4.04 23.58
C MET A 1 -10.86 -3.95 22.81
N THR A 2 -10.68 -3.79 22.36
CA THR A 2 -10.49 -3.67 21.59
C THR A 2 -10.23 -3.95 20.58
N LYS A 3 -10.25 -3.77 19.92
CA LYS A 3 -10.13 -3.98 18.93
C LYS A 3 -9.22 -4.32 18.37
N LYS A 4 -9.09 -4.73 17.96
CA LYS A 4 -8.19 -5.04 17.40
C LYS A 4 -7.98 -4.88 16.19
N HIS A 5 -7.19 -4.73 15.84
CA HIS A 5 -6.87 -4.54 14.65
C HIS A 5 -6.41 -5.79 14.11
N ASP A 6 -6.86 -6.39 13.19
CA ASP A 6 -6.53 -7.62 12.59
C ASP A 6 -5.29 -7.50 11.72
N GLY A 7 -4.38 -6.64 12.05
CA GLY A 7 -3.16 -6.43 11.31
C GLY A 7 -3.30 -5.59 10.07
N ARG A 8 -4.40 -4.87 9.96
CA ARG A 8 -4.65 -4.03 8.81
C ARG A 8 -4.61 -2.57 9.17
N PHE A 9 -4.38 -1.75 8.16
CA PHE A 9 -4.16 -0.33 8.37
C PHE A 9 -5.06 0.49 7.46
N GLY A 10 -5.56 1.61 7.96
CA GLY A 10 -6.31 2.53 7.14
C GLY A 10 -5.39 3.31 6.23
N THR A 11 -5.99 4.14 5.37
CA THR A 11 -5.22 4.89 4.40
C THR A 11 -4.21 5.83 5.06
N ILE A 12 -4.61 6.53 6.10
CA ILE A 12 -3.71 7.48 6.75
C ILE A 12 -2.51 6.77 7.35
N GLU A 13 -2.76 5.65 8.02
CA GLU A 13 -1.67 4.89 8.58
C GLU A 13 -0.77 4.33 7.49
N ALA A 14 -1.37 3.85 6.41
CA ALA A 14 -0.61 3.26 5.33
C ALA A 14 0.33 4.28 4.72
N VAL A 15 -0.16 5.49 4.42
CA VAL A 15 0.71 6.49 3.80
C VAL A 15 1.85 6.88 4.72
N LYS A 16 1.60 6.91 6.03
CA LYS A 16 2.65 7.23 6.97
C LYS A 16 3.70 6.14 7.03
N LYS A 17 3.26 4.90 7.04
CA LYS A 17 4.20 3.79 7.14
C LYS A 17 5.02 3.61 5.88
N ILE A 18 4.41 3.83 4.74
CA ILE A 18 5.13 3.71 3.48
C ILE A 18 5.96 4.94 3.20
N GLY A 19 5.45 6.11 3.58
CA GLY A 19 6.16 7.35 3.34
C GLY A 19 5.84 7.96 2.00
N ILE A 20 4.60 7.84 1.54
CA ILE A 20 4.18 8.40 0.26
C ILE A 20 2.91 9.21 0.47
N SER A 21 2.51 9.95 -0.54
CA SER A 21 1.28 10.71 -0.49
C SER A 21 0.08 9.78 -0.70
N SER A 22 -1.09 10.25 -0.32
CA SER A 22 -2.29 9.45 -0.53
C SER A 22 -2.62 9.33 -2.01
N GLU A 23 -2.30 10.35 -2.80
CA GLU A 23 -2.50 10.25 -4.23
C GLU A 23 -1.63 9.16 -4.85
N ARG A 24 -0.40 9.09 -4.40
CA ARG A 24 0.52 8.08 -4.89
C ARG A 24 0.05 6.69 -4.49
N LEU A 25 -0.43 6.55 -3.26
CA LEU A 25 -0.94 5.27 -2.81
C LEU A 25 -2.14 4.84 -3.64
N ARG A 26 -3.01 5.78 -3.98
CA ARG A 26 -4.17 5.47 -4.79
C ARG A 26 -3.75 5.00 -6.18
N TYR A 27 -2.75 5.66 -6.75
CA TYR A 27 -2.24 5.23 -8.05
C TYR A 27 -1.65 3.82 -7.96
N TRP A 28 -0.96 3.53 -6.87
CA TRP A 28 -0.38 2.22 -6.69
C TRP A 28 -1.44 1.15 -6.49
N GLU A 29 -2.56 1.52 -5.94
CA GLU A 29 -3.67 0.59 -5.87
C GLU A 29 -4.16 0.25 -7.28
N THR A 30 -4.28 1.26 -8.11
CA THR A 30 -4.67 1.05 -9.51
C THR A 30 -3.67 0.17 -10.24
N ALA A 31 -2.40 0.34 -9.92
CA ALA A 31 -1.34 -0.43 -10.57
C ALA A 31 -1.23 -1.85 -10.03
N GLY A 32 -1.97 -2.17 -8.99
CA GLY A 32 -1.95 -3.53 -8.46
C GLY A 32 -0.84 -3.80 -7.46
N ILE A 33 -0.14 -2.77 -7.03
CA ILE A 33 0.92 -2.95 -6.03
C ILE A 33 0.33 -3.28 -4.67
N VAL A 34 -0.77 -2.62 -4.32
CA VAL A 34 -1.47 -2.88 -3.08
C VAL A 34 -2.90 -3.26 -3.41
N ASN A 35 -3.48 -4.12 -2.59
CA ASN A 35 -4.83 -4.62 -2.83
C ASN A 35 -5.63 -4.54 -1.54
N PRO A 36 -6.08 -3.35 -1.17
CA PRO A 36 -6.79 -3.20 0.10
C PRO A 36 -8.16 -3.83 0.04
N GLU A 37 -8.61 -4.29 1.20
CA GLU A 37 -10.00 -4.65 1.35
C GLU A 37 -10.81 -3.40 1.62
N TYR A 38 -12.06 -3.43 1.23
CA TYR A 38 -12.96 -2.32 1.49
C TYR A 38 -13.96 -2.73 2.56
N ILE A 39 -14.09 -1.88 3.56
CA ILE A 39 -15.03 -2.10 4.65
C ILE A 39 -16.16 -1.10 4.47
N GLN A 40 -17.38 -1.59 4.38
CA GLN A 40 -18.54 -0.73 4.27
C GLN A 40 -18.99 -0.32 5.67
N CYS A 41 -19.19 0.96 5.85
CA CYS A 41 -19.63 1.49 7.13
C CYS A 41 -20.65 2.57 6.85
N GLY A 42 -21.92 2.20 6.89
CA GLY A 42 -22.97 3.11 6.50
C GLY A 42 -22.86 3.44 5.02
N MET A 43 -22.76 4.71 4.72
CA MET A 43 -22.64 5.16 3.34
C MET A 43 -21.20 5.26 2.88
N ARG A 44 -20.25 4.95 3.74
CA ARG A 44 -18.86 5.13 3.42
C ARG A 44 -18.14 3.82 3.28
N ARG A 45 -17.10 3.83 2.47
CA ARG A 45 -16.22 2.68 2.29
C ARG A 45 -14.82 3.08 2.71
N TYR A 46 -14.20 2.22 3.49
CA TYR A 46 -12.86 2.47 3.98
C TYR A 46 -11.92 1.39 3.48
N ARG A 47 -10.71 1.81 3.12
CA ARG A 47 -9.68 0.86 2.69
C ARG A 47 -8.95 0.33 3.90
N ARG A 48 -8.64 -0.95 3.85
CA ARG A 48 -7.84 -1.60 4.89
C ARG A 48 -6.69 -2.33 4.21
N PHE A 49 -5.49 -1.89 4.51
CA PHE A 49 -4.29 -2.44 3.88
C PHE A 49 -3.65 -3.46 4.80
N SER A 50 -3.24 -4.59 4.24
CA SER A 50 -2.57 -5.62 5.01
C SER A 50 -1.12 -5.24 5.25
N LYS A 51 -0.48 -5.95 6.18
CA LYS A 51 0.94 -5.73 6.40
C LYS A 51 1.73 -6.05 5.15
N GLU A 52 1.33 -7.09 4.43
CA GLU A 52 2.00 -7.43 3.18
C GLU A 52 1.92 -6.33 2.15
N ASP A 53 0.76 -5.67 2.07
CA ASP A 53 0.63 -4.52 1.18
C ASP A 53 1.61 -3.42 1.57
N ILE A 54 1.69 -3.13 2.86
CA ILE A 54 2.57 -2.07 3.33
C ILE A 54 4.02 -2.41 3.04
N ASP A 55 4.41 -3.64 3.31
CA ASP A 55 5.81 -4.06 3.09
C ASP A 55 6.16 -4.00 1.61
N ARG A 56 5.25 -4.48 0.76
CA ARG A 56 5.51 -4.47 -0.68
C ARG A 56 5.61 -3.04 -1.20
N ALA A 57 4.72 -2.17 -0.74
CA ALA A 57 4.75 -0.78 -1.18
C ALA A 57 6.02 -0.09 -0.73
N PHE A 58 6.47 -0.41 0.48
CA PHE A 58 7.70 0.17 0.98
C PHE A 58 8.89 -0.22 0.11
N LEU A 59 8.95 -1.50 -0.27
CA LEU A 59 10.03 -1.97 -1.13
C LEU A 59 9.96 -1.33 -2.51
N ILE A 60 8.75 -1.19 -3.06
CA ILE A 60 8.58 -0.54 -4.34
C ILE A 60 9.07 0.90 -4.26
N LYS A 61 8.71 1.59 -3.17
CA LYS A 61 9.13 2.96 -3.01
C LYS A 61 10.65 3.07 -3.03
N ARG A 62 11.33 2.16 -2.33
CA ARG A 62 12.78 2.18 -2.31
C ARG A 62 13.37 1.98 -3.70
N LEU A 63 12.82 1.03 -4.45
CA LEU A 63 13.34 0.77 -5.78
C LEU A 63 13.14 1.97 -6.69
N VAL A 64 11.99 2.61 -6.61
CA VAL A 64 11.72 3.75 -7.47
C VAL A 64 12.51 4.98 -7.04
N ASP A 65 12.48 5.29 -5.74
CA ASP A 65 13.03 6.56 -5.26
C ASP A 65 14.54 6.50 -5.07
N HIS A 66 15.06 5.37 -4.68
CA HIS A 66 16.49 5.28 -4.36
C HIS A 66 17.29 4.57 -5.41
N GLU A 67 16.71 3.60 -6.07
CA GLU A 67 17.46 2.84 -7.07
C GLU A 67 17.05 3.17 -8.49
N LYS A 68 16.21 4.17 -8.64
CA LYS A 68 15.88 4.73 -9.94
C LYS A 68 15.15 3.80 -10.89
N TYR A 69 14.50 2.79 -10.38
CA TYR A 69 13.67 1.96 -11.23
C TYR A 69 12.43 2.72 -11.64
N SER A 70 11.90 2.43 -12.82
CA SER A 70 10.56 2.86 -13.13
C SER A 70 9.59 2.04 -12.28
N LEU A 71 8.35 2.50 -12.19
CA LEU A 71 7.37 1.77 -11.40
C LEU A 71 7.20 0.35 -11.92
N GLU A 72 7.09 0.22 -13.24
CA GLU A 72 6.95 -1.11 -13.82
C GLU A 72 8.17 -1.97 -13.57
N GLY A 73 9.34 -1.37 -13.67
CA GLY A 73 10.58 -2.10 -13.41
C GLY A 73 10.67 -2.56 -11.98
N ALA A 74 10.22 -1.72 -11.05
CA ALA A 74 10.24 -2.09 -9.64
C ALA A 74 9.30 -3.24 -9.36
N ILE A 75 8.12 -3.22 -9.97
CA ILE A 75 7.16 -4.31 -9.80
C ILE A 75 7.75 -5.60 -10.32
N ARG A 76 8.37 -5.54 -11.49
CA ARG A 76 8.98 -6.72 -12.09
C ARG A 76 10.11 -7.25 -11.22
N LYS A 77 10.91 -6.33 -10.68
CA LYS A 77 12.02 -6.73 -9.82
C LYS A 77 11.54 -7.51 -8.61
N LEU A 78 10.45 -7.07 -8.01
CA LEU A 78 9.91 -7.78 -6.87
C LEU A 78 9.43 -9.17 -7.22
N LYS A 79 8.93 -9.32 -8.42
CA LYS A 79 8.41 -10.62 -8.82
C LYS A 79 9.48 -11.62 -9.17
N GLU A 80 10.68 -11.12 -9.38
CA GLU A 80 11.76 -11.99 -9.79
C GLU A 80 12.33 -12.84 -8.68
N LYS A 81 11.90 -12.62 -7.45
CA LYS A 81 12.50 -13.30 -6.39
C LYS A 81 12.35 -14.77 -6.39
#